data_4c9ca01fafe454d04fcb9b512964fc1f
#
_entry.id   4c9ca01fafe454d04fcb9b512964fc1f
#
_cell.length_a   1.000
_cell.length_b   1.000
_cell.length_c   1.000
_cell.angle_alpha   90.00
_cell.angle_beta   90.00
_cell.angle_gamma   90.00
#
_symmetry.space_group_name_H-M   'P 1'
#
loop_
_entity.id
_entity.type
_entity.pdbx_description
1 polymer ?
#
loop_
_entity_poly.entity_id
_entity_poly.type
_entity_poly.pdbx_seq_one_letter_code
_entity_poly.pdbx_strand_id
1 'polypeptide(L)'
;MVRQEITQLLCVEPMSHSALNKALPEDINHETGLEKVIDQVATFKKPSGGAATKGVYELKEDMYHQYNVFFYHFTREDQSKSEEAQRARLKAAGKPQVCPPPAPPKPSKCFAGLTPLLRSPLMLHLIKLVLDRADNLKSRCFSEAQVHRVLYLVGLGLSEEERDQEGGFTKLAMEAGILEAMEKLTGSQRVVSHKELLAWTIKKMRQLGGLEVASVKMEVTEEEEDGDEAKLKRAQVVAIVFIINEQPLPH
;
A
#
# COMPACT_ATOMS: atom_id res chain seq x y z
N MET A 1 -2.76 -0.64 22.30
CA MET A 1 -2.87 0.81 22.01
C MET A 1 -1.49 1.46 22.04
N VAL A 2 -0.76 1.58 23.18
CA VAL A 2 0.59 2.22 23.27
C VAL A 2 1.58 1.73 22.18
N ARG A 3 1.67 0.41 21.95
CA ARG A 3 2.56 -0.16 20.93
C ARG A 3 2.28 0.41 19.53
N GLN A 4 1.01 0.55 19.17
CA GLN A 4 0.63 1.08 17.87
C GLN A 4 1.00 2.56 17.73
N GLU A 5 0.73 3.37 18.79
CA GLU A 5 1.12 4.79 18.81
C GLU A 5 2.62 4.96 18.60
N ILE A 6 3.45 4.26 19.40
CA ILE A 6 4.91 4.35 19.28
C ILE A 6 5.36 3.93 17.87
N THR A 7 4.80 2.84 17.34
CA THR A 7 5.14 2.36 15.99
C THR A 7 4.84 3.43 14.93
N GLN A 8 3.66 4.07 14.99
CA GLN A 8 3.30 5.08 14.01
C GLN A 8 4.11 6.38 14.17
N LEU A 9 4.35 6.83 15.39
CA LEU A 9 5.20 8.01 15.66
C LEU A 9 6.62 7.81 15.12
N LEU A 10 7.21 6.63 15.34
CA LEU A 10 8.55 6.29 14.84
C LEU A 10 8.58 6.04 13.32
N CYS A 11 7.44 5.86 12.67
CA CYS A 11 7.35 5.87 11.21
C CYS A 11 7.49 7.27 10.61
N VAL A 12 7.22 8.33 11.40
CA VAL A 12 7.39 9.72 10.97
C VAL A 12 8.87 10.11 11.00
N GLU A 13 9.49 9.93 12.18
CA GLU A 13 10.91 10.24 12.40
C GLU A 13 11.46 9.51 13.63
N PRO A 14 12.79 9.32 13.73
CA PRO A 14 13.43 8.86 14.96
C PRO A 14 13.24 9.87 16.09
N MET A 15 12.84 9.41 17.27
CA MET A 15 12.50 10.29 18.39
C MET A 15 13.28 9.94 19.67
N SER A 16 13.56 10.97 20.48
CA SER A 16 14.09 10.76 21.84
C SER A 16 12.99 10.23 22.77
N HIS A 17 13.36 9.56 23.87
CA HIS A 17 12.40 9.08 24.86
C HIS A 17 11.47 10.19 25.35
N SER A 18 12.01 11.37 25.66
CA SER A 18 11.21 12.51 26.12
C SER A 18 10.26 13.06 25.05
N ALA A 19 10.64 12.99 23.75
CA ALA A 19 9.77 13.39 22.65
C ALA A 19 8.62 12.40 22.46
N LEU A 20 8.91 11.09 22.48
CA LEU A 20 7.89 10.05 22.44
C LEU A 20 6.88 10.18 23.57
N ASN A 21 7.38 10.40 24.80
CA ASN A 21 6.51 10.55 25.97
C ASN A 21 5.56 11.75 25.85
N LYS A 22 6.01 12.86 25.25
CA LYS A 22 5.19 14.04 25.01
C LYS A 22 4.20 13.87 23.85
N ALA A 23 4.53 13.05 22.86
CA ALA A 23 3.71 12.82 21.68
C ALA A 23 2.59 11.80 21.94
N LEU A 24 2.72 10.97 22.97
CA LEU A 24 1.67 10.02 23.33
C LEU A 24 0.45 10.76 23.89
N PRO A 25 -0.78 10.35 23.55
CA PRO A 25 -2.01 10.88 24.15
C PRO A 25 -1.99 10.76 25.69
N GLU A 26 -2.54 11.75 26.38
CA GLU A 26 -2.49 11.83 27.85
C GLU A 26 -3.14 10.64 28.57
N ASP A 27 -4.18 10.06 27.99
CA ASP A 27 -4.88 8.88 28.50
C ASP A 27 -4.04 7.59 28.41
N ILE A 28 -3.01 7.59 27.55
CA ILE A 28 -2.10 6.48 27.33
C ILE A 28 -0.79 6.67 28.09
N ASN A 29 -0.51 7.87 28.54
CA ASN A 29 0.75 8.33 29.12
C ASN A 29 0.94 7.89 30.59
N HIS A 30 0.24 6.87 31.07
CA HIS A 30 0.49 6.33 32.39
C HIS A 30 1.82 5.59 32.42
N GLU A 31 2.67 5.97 33.33
CA GLU A 31 4.08 5.75 33.62
C GLU A 31 4.73 4.39 33.26
N THR A 32 3.94 3.41 32.85
CA THR A 32 4.45 2.04 32.62
C THR A 32 4.30 1.52 31.18
N GLY A 33 3.61 2.25 30.30
CA GLY A 33 3.28 1.76 28.95
C GLY A 33 4.44 1.87 27.98
N LEU A 34 5.08 3.04 27.93
CA LEU A 34 6.17 3.33 27.01
C LEU A 34 7.38 2.42 27.24
N GLU A 35 7.88 2.37 28.47
CA GLU A 35 9.09 1.63 28.83
C GLU A 35 8.98 0.12 28.57
N LYS A 36 7.79 -0.46 28.77
CA LYS A 36 7.55 -1.88 28.50
C LYS A 36 7.49 -2.23 27.01
N VAL A 37 7.16 -1.26 26.19
CA VAL A 37 6.86 -1.50 24.77
C VAL A 37 7.97 -0.99 23.86
N ILE A 38 8.71 0.06 24.23
CA ILE A 38 9.68 0.71 23.37
C ILE A 38 10.76 -0.25 22.86
N ASP A 39 11.30 -1.08 23.73
CA ASP A 39 12.34 -2.05 23.39
C ASP A 39 11.82 -3.20 22.49
N GLN A 40 10.51 -3.41 22.48
CA GLN A 40 9.90 -4.41 21.59
C GLN A 40 9.83 -3.91 20.15
N VAL A 41 9.57 -2.61 19.96
CA VAL A 41 9.31 -2.03 18.64
C VAL A 41 10.46 -1.21 18.06
N ALA A 42 11.37 -0.72 18.91
CA ALA A 42 12.42 0.21 18.52
C ALA A 42 13.81 -0.22 18.99
N THR A 43 14.83 0.35 18.37
CA THR A 43 16.23 0.19 18.75
C THR A 43 16.79 1.55 19.16
N PHE A 44 17.44 1.62 20.30
CA PHE A 44 18.10 2.84 20.76
C PHE A 44 19.40 3.09 19.99
N LYS A 45 19.51 4.24 19.37
CA LYS A 45 20.75 4.72 18.72
C LYS A 45 21.40 5.80 19.55
N LYS A 46 22.67 5.53 19.92
CA LYS A 46 23.50 6.52 20.58
C LYS A 46 23.85 7.67 19.62
N PRO A 47 23.97 8.89 20.11
CA PRO A 47 24.37 10.01 19.26
C PRO A 47 25.78 9.80 18.70
N SER A 48 25.95 10.00 17.42
CA SER A 48 27.24 9.89 16.72
C SER A 48 28.11 11.16 16.83
N GLY A 49 27.62 12.21 17.47
CA GLY A 49 28.29 13.52 17.61
C GLY A 49 28.25 14.00 19.03
N GLY A 50 29.19 14.86 19.42
CA GLY A 50 29.56 15.30 20.75
C GLY A 50 28.46 15.41 21.82
N ALA A 51 28.82 15.77 23.04
CA ALA A 51 28.05 15.70 24.28
C ALA A 51 26.66 16.37 24.32
N ALA A 52 26.27 17.10 23.27
CA ALA A 52 24.97 17.82 23.19
C ALA A 52 23.84 17.04 22.46
N THR A 53 24.16 15.93 21.78
CA THR A 53 23.17 15.17 21.00
C THR A 53 22.52 14.09 21.85
N LYS A 54 21.20 14.13 21.96
CA LYS A 54 20.41 13.11 22.70
C LYS A 54 20.28 11.86 21.84
N GLY A 55 20.35 10.66 22.48
CA GLY A 55 20.04 9.41 21.80
C GLY A 55 18.59 9.37 21.34
N VAL A 56 18.35 8.66 20.23
CA VAL A 56 17.02 8.50 19.64
C VAL A 56 16.66 7.02 19.48
N TYR A 57 15.38 6.76 19.46
CA TYR A 57 14.82 5.46 19.13
C TYR A 57 14.44 5.45 17.64
N GLU A 58 14.85 4.41 16.94
CA GLU A 58 14.43 4.11 15.58
C GLU A 58 13.57 2.86 15.56
N LEU A 59 12.56 2.85 14.69
CA LEU A 59 11.70 1.69 14.51
C LEU A 59 12.53 0.50 13.98
N LYS A 60 12.28 -0.70 14.51
CA LYS A 60 12.88 -1.94 14.01
C LYS A 60 12.37 -2.23 12.60
N GLU A 61 13.24 -2.83 11.76
CA GLU A 61 12.92 -3.08 10.35
C GLU A 61 11.68 -3.99 10.16
N ASP A 62 11.52 -4.96 11.03
CA ASP A 62 10.38 -5.88 11.03
C ASP A 62 9.04 -5.23 11.44
N MET A 63 9.08 -4.01 12.00
CA MET A 63 7.87 -3.31 12.44
C MET A 63 7.25 -2.42 11.36
N TYR A 64 7.98 -2.08 10.30
CA TYR A 64 7.47 -1.21 9.23
C TYR A 64 6.27 -1.78 8.46
N HIS A 65 6.03 -3.08 8.51
CA HIS A 65 4.82 -3.68 7.93
C HIS A 65 3.52 -3.22 8.61
N GLN A 66 3.62 -2.61 9.81
CA GLN A 66 2.47 -2.08 10.56
C GLN A 66 2.22 -0.59 10.25
N TYR A 67 3.03 0.03 9.37
CA TYR A 67 2.84 1.42 8.98
C TYR A 67 1.46 1.65 8.38
N ASN A 68 0.79 2.68 8.87
CA ASN A 68 -0.53 3.09 8.41
C ASN A 68 -0.53 4.58 8.05
N VAL A 69 -0.52 4.89 6.76
CA VAL A 69 -0.54 6.28 6.28
C VAL A 69 -1.76 7.08 6.76
N PHE A 70 -2.89 6.40 7.00
CA PHE A 70 -4.11 7.01 7.55
C PHE A 70 -4.30 6.67 9.03
N PHE A 71 -3.22 6.65 9.79
CA PHE A 71 -3.33 6.48 11.22
C PHE A 71 -4.13 7.65 11.83
N TYR A 72 -5.09 7.33 12.68
CA TYR A 72 -6.12 8.28 13.13
C TYR A 72 -5.60 9.46 13.96
N HIS A 73 -4.42 9.36 14.58
CA HIS A 73 -3.78 10.45 15.29
C HIS A 73 -2.81 11.27 14.41
N PHE A 74 -2.53 10.85 13.18
CA PHE A 74 -1.69 11.64 12.29
C PHE A 74 -2.38 12.94 11.88
N THR A 75 -1.66 14.04 12.02
CA THR A 75 -1.97 15.28 11.32
C THR A 75 -1.70 15.11 9.81
N ARG A 76 -2.14 16.08 9.01
CA ARG A 76 -1.80 16.07 7.57
C ARG A 76 -0.29 16.17 7.32
N GLU A 77 0.41 16.87 8.22
CA GLU A 77 1.87 17.02 8.16
C GLU A 77 2.55 15.69 8.48
N ASP A 78 2.13 15.01 9.56
CA ASP A 78 2.67 13.70 9.94
C ASP A 78 2.40 12.66 8.85
N GLN A 79 1.21 12.68 8.25
CA GLN A 79 0.87 11.82 7.12
C GLN A 79 1.85 12.01 5.95
N SER A 80 2.12 13.26 5.55
CA SER A 80 3.04 13.54 4.45
C SER A 80 4.47 13.16 4.80
N LYS A 81 4.95 13.52 5.97
CA LYS A 81 6.30 13.20 6.44
C LYS A 81 6.53 11.69 6.55
N SER A 82 5.58 10.98 7.16
CA SER A 82 5.69 9.53 7.31
C SER A 82 5.68 8.81 5.97
N GLU A 83 4.84 9.22 5.03
CA GLU A 83 4.79 8.62 3.69
C GLU A 83 6.09 8.87 2.93
N GLU A 84 6.64 10.08 2.98
CA GLU A 84 7.93 10.43 2.37
C GLU A 84 9.07 9.62 2.99
N ALA A 85 9.12 9.52 4.33
CA ALA A 85 10.12 8.73 5.04
C ALA A 85 10.07 7.24 4.63
N GLN A 86 8.85 6.66 4.52
CA GLN A 86 8.70 5.27 4.09
C GLN A 86 9.12 5.06 2.63
N ARG A 87 8.75 5.95 1.72
CA ARG A 87 9.17 5.89 0.32
C ARG A 87 10.69 6.00 0.18
N ALA A 88 11.31 6.92 0.92
CA ALA A 88 12.78 7.07 0.94
C ALA A 88 13.48 5.79 1.45
N ARG A 89 12.96 5.19 2.53
CA ARG A 89 13.47 3.92 3.08
C ARG A 89 13.35 2.79 2.06
N LEU A 90 12.20 2.62 1.43
CA LEU A 90 11.97 1.60 0.41
C LEU A 90 12.87 1.79 -0.80
N LYS A 91 13.06 3.04 -1.25
CA LYS A 91 13.98 3.39 -2.33
C LYS A 91 15.42 3.02 -1.99
N ALA A 92 15.88 3.35 -0.77
CA ALA A 92 17.22 3.00 -0.30
C ALA A 92 17.42 1.46 -0.24
N ALA A 93 16.36 0.70 0.07
CA ALA A 93 16.37 -0.75 0.06
C ALA A 93 16.19 -1.39 -1.33
N GLY A 94 16.09 -0.60 -2.41
CA GLY A 94 15.83 -1.10 -3.77
C GLY A 94 14.46 -1.75 -3.95
N LYS A 95 13.50 -1.45 -3.06
CA LYS A 95 12.13 -1.99 -3.09
C LYS A 95 11.15 -1.02 -3.78
N PRO A 96 10.04 -1.51 -4.33
CA PRO A 96 8.97 -0.64 -4.84
C PRO A 96 8.51 0.35 -3.76
N GLN A 97 8.36 1.63 -4.13
CA GLN A 97 8.00 2.72 -3.20
C GLN A 97 6.49 2.74 -2.91
N VAL A 98 5.92 1.58 -2.64
CA VAL A 98 4.51 1.44 -2.33
C VAL A 98 4.31 1.28 -0.83
N CYS A 99 3.33 2.00 -0.28
CA CYS A 99 2.91 1.92 1.12
C CYS A 99 1.49 1.33 1.19
N PRO A 100 1.34 0.00 1.07
CA PRO A 100 0.03 -0.63 1.15
C PRO A 100 -0.52 -0.52 2.59
N PRO A 101 -1.86 -0.58 2.76
CA PRO A 101 -2.43 -0.63 4.10
C PRO A 101 -1.97 -1.88 4.85
N PRO A 102 -1.66 -1.75 6.15
CA PRO A 102 -1.41 -2.92 6.98
C PRO A 102 -2.68 -3.77 7.09
N ALA A 103 -2.51 -5.08 7.26
CA ALA A 103 -3.66 -5.96 7.47
C ALA A 103 -4.44 -5.51 8.72
N PRO A 104 -5.74 -5.19 8.60
CA PRO A 104 -6.51 -4.72 9.73
C PRO A 104 -6.64 -5.83 10.79
N PRO A 105 -6.63 -5.51 12.09
CA PRO A 105 -6.86 -6.50 13.14
C PRO A 105 -8.28 -7.07 13.03
N LYS A 106 -8.48 -8.31 13.47
CA LYS A 106 -9.85 -8.85 13.56
C LYS A 106 -10.65 -8.01 14.54
N PRO A 107 -11.85 -7.54 14.14
CA PRO A 107 -12.69 -6.78 15.03
C PRO A 107 -13.13 -7.64 16.22
N SER A 108 -13.27 -7.03 17.39
CA SER A 108 -13.84 -7.68 18.55
C SER A 108 -15.32 -8.05 18.29
N LYS A 109 -15.87 -8.98 19.08
CA LYS A 109 -17.24 -9.48 18.88
C LYS A 109 -18.30 -8.38 18.80
N CYS A 110 -18.14 -7.30 19.58
CA CYS A 110 -19.07 -6.15 19.55
C CYS A 110 -19.01 -5.35 18.24
N PHE A 111 -17.93 -5.43 17.50
CA PHE A 111 -17.74 -4.74 16.22
C PHE A 111 -17.79 -5.68 15.00
N ALA A 112 -18.17 -6.95 15.20
CA ALA A 112 -18.25 -7.92 14.12
C ALA A 112 -19.19 -7.47 12.97
N GLY A 113 -20.23 -6.69 13.29
CA GLY A 113 -21.13 -6.11 12.29
C GLY A 113 -20.50 -5.10 11.34
N LEU A 114 -19.28 -4.60 11.63
CA LEU A 114 -18.53 -3.70 10.75
C LEU A 114 -17.71 -4.44 9.69
N THR A 115 -17.48 -5.74 9.86
CA THR A 115 -16.68 -6.56 8.93
C THR A 115 -17.18 -6.46 7.47
N PRO A 116 -18.52 -6.48 7.16
CA PRO A 116 -18.98 -6.37 5.79
C PRO A 116 -18.99 -4.95 5.23
N LEU A 117 -18.53 -3.93 5.97
CA LEU A 117 -18.66 -2.53 5.56
C LEU A 117 -18.02 -2.26 4.20
N LEU A 118 -16.77 -2.72 3.97
CA LEU A 118 -16.06 -2.52 2.70
C LEU A 118 -16.72 -3.27 1.53
N ARG A 119 -17.46 -4.34 1.81
CA ARG A 119 -18.19 -5.17 0.84
C ARG A 119 -19.62 -4.69 0.59
N SER A 120 -20.06 -3.67 1.31
CA SER A 120 -21.42 -3.15 1.13
C SER A 120 -21.59 -2.50 -0.25
N PRO A 121 -22.78 -2.66 -0.90
CA PRO A 121 -23.02 -2.05 -2.21
C PRO A 121 -22.80 -0.54 -2.22
N LEU A 122 -23.14 0.14 -1.12
CA LEU A 122 -22.94 1.58 -0.97
C LEU A 122 -21.45 1.94 -0.98
N MET A 123 -20.61 1.20 -0.25
CA MET A 123 -19.18 1.47 -0.21
C MET A 123 -18.52 1.22 -1.57
N LEU A 124 -18.86 0.11 -2.22
CA LEU A 124 -18.36 -0.21 -3.57
C LEU A 124 -18.79 0.87 -4.59
N HIS A 125 -20.03 1.34 -4.50
CA HIS A 125 -20.51 2.44 -5.33
C HIS A 125 -19.73 3.75 -5.10
N LEU A 126 -19.48 4.10 -3.82
CA LEU A 126 -18.69 5.29 -3.47
C LEU A 126 -17.24 5.19 -3.99
N ILE A 127 -16.61 4.04 -3.84
CA ILE A 127 -15.26 3.77 -4.37
C ILE A 127 -15.26 3.99 -5.89
N LYS A 128 -16.17 3.34 -6.61
CA LYS A 128 -16.26 3.49 -8.07
C LYS A 128 -16.52 4.94 -8.50
N LEU A 129 -17.43 5.63 -7.82
CA LEU A 129 -17.76 7.02 -8.12
C LEU A 129 -16.54 7.95 -8.02
N VAL A 130 -15.66 7.76 -7.03
CA VAL A 130 -14.43 8.55 -6.89
C VAL A 130 -13.45 8.24 -8.02
N LEU A 131 -13.29 6.97 -8.40
CA LEU A 131 -12.43 6.56 -9.51
C LEU A 131 -12.94 7.09 -10.85
N ASP A 132 -14.23 6.98 -11.13
CA ASP A 132 -14.84 7.53 -12.35
C ASP A 132 -14.70 9.07 -12.44
N ARG A 133 -14.78 9.77 -11.30
CA ARG A 133 -14.51 11.23 -11.24
C ARG A 133 -13.05 11.55 -11.52
N ALA A 134 -12.14 10.71 -11.12
CA ALA A 134 -10.71 10.87 -11.39
C ALA A 134 -10.40 10.67 -12.88
N ASP A 135 -11.07 9.74 -13.55
CA ASP A 135 -10.94 9.50 -14.99
C ASP A 135 -11.54 10.64 -15.81
N ASN A 136 -12.66 11.20 -15.39
CA ASN A 136 -13.32 12.28 -16.09
C ASN A 136 -12.58 13.61 -15.95
N LEU A 137 -11.79 13.99 -16.97
CA LEU A 137 -10.99 15.23 -16.99
C LEU A 137 -11.83 16.51 -16.86
N LYS A 138 -13.11 16.48 -17.19
CA LYS A 138 -14.04 17.62 -17.05
C LYS A 138 -14.60 17.74 -15.62
N SER A 139 -14.41 16.75 -14.78
CA SER A 139 -14.92 16.77 -13.42
C SER A 139 -14.20 17.84 -12.58
N ARG A 140 -14.98 18.78 -12.03
CA ARG A 140 -14.51 19.79 -11.06
C ARG A 140 -14.44 19.26 -9.62
N CYS A 141 -15.03 18.12 -9.35
CA CYS A 141 -15.08 17.49 -8.04
C CYS A 141 -13.97 16.45 -7.85
N PHE A 142 -12.90 16.52 -8.63
CA PHE A 142 -11.72 15.67 -8.47
C PHE A 142 -10.89 16.11 -7.26
N SER A 143 -10.40 15.12 -6.51
CA SER A 143 -9.43 15.31 -5.43
C SER A 143 -8.48 14.12 -5.39
N GLU A 144 -7.18 14.37 -5.53
CA GLU A 144 -6.13 13.35 -5.45
C GLU A 144 -6.13 12.66 -4.07
N ALA A 145 -6.39 13.41 -2.99
CA ALA A 145 -6.52 12.87 -1.65
C ALA A 145 -7.70 11.88 -1.49
N GLN A 146 -8.79 12.07 -2.26
CA GLN A 146 -9.90 11.12 -2.27
C GLN A 146 -9.50 9.83 -2.99
N VAL A 147 -8.78 9.94 -4.12
CA VAL A 147 -8.26 8.76 -4.84
C VAL A 147 -7.32 7.97 -3.94
N HIS A 148 -6.39 8.64 -3.25
CA HIS A 148 -5.48 7.98 -2.30
C HIS A 148 -6.26 7.17 -1.25
N ARG A 149 -7.27 7.78 -0.62
CA ARG A 149 -8.12 7.10 0.37
C ARG A 149 -8.88 5.93 -0.22
N VAL A 150 -9.40 6.08 -1.43
CA VAL A 150 -10.12 4.99 -2.11
C VAL A 150 -9.20 3.83 -2.42
N LEU A 151 -8.00 4.06 -2.97
CA LEU A 151 -7.01 3.02 -3.20
C LEU A 151 -6.61 2.32 -1.89
N TYR A 152 -6.47 3.08 -0.80
CA TYR A 152 -6.22 2.54 0.53
C TYR A 152 -7.37 1.64 1.01
N LEU A 153 -8.63 2.07 0.86
CA LEU A 153 -9.82 1.27 1.24
C LEU A 153 -9.92 -0.02 0.43
N VAL A 154 -9.65 0.04 -0.88
CA VAL A 154 -9.57 -1.16 -1.73
C VAL A 154 -8.47 -2.08 -1.22
N GLY A 155 -7.28 -1.54 -0.94
CA GLY A 155 -6.17 -2.29 -0.36
C GLY A 155 -6.51 -2.97 0.98
N LEU A 156 -7.29 -2.31 1.85
CA LEU A 156 -7.80 -2.90 3.10
C LEU A 156 -8.72 -4.09 2.81
N GLY A 157 -9.66 -3.94 1.88
CA GLY A 157 -10.58 -5.02 1.49
C GLY A 157 -9.85 -6.24 0.96
N LEU A 158 -8.82 -6.02 0.12
CA LEU A 158 -7.96 -7.08 -0.39
C LEU A 158 -7.15 -7.77 0.71
N SER A 159 -6.65 -6.99 1.69
CA SER A 159 -5.90 -7.52 2.83
C SER A 159 -6.78 -8.31 3.80
N GLU A 160 -8.04 -7.90 3.99
CA GLU A 160 -9.03 -8.66 4.77
C GLU A 160 -9.32 -10.00 4.10
N GLU A 161 -9.56 -10.01 2.79
CA GLU A 161 -9.85 -11.23 2.03
C GLU A 161 -8.67 -12.21 2.05
N GLU A 162 -7.44 -11.72 1.87
CA GLU A 162 -6.23 -12.55 1.96
C GLU A 162 -6.07 -13.20 3.35
N ARG A 163 -6.41 -12.48 4.41
CA ARG A 163 -6.32 -12.99 5.78
C ARG A 163 -7.39 -14.03 6.09
N ASP A 164 -8.63 -13.77 5.70
CA ASP A 164 -9.80 -14.55 6.14
C ASP A 164 -10.25 -15.61 5.11
N GLN A 165 -9.75 -15.52 3.87
CA GLN A 165 -10.05 -16.41 2.71
C GLN A 165 -11.55 -16.56 2.38
N GLU A 166 -12.43 -16.01 3.19
CA GLU A 166 -13.89 -16.07 3.06
C GLU A 166 -14.49 -14.74 2.54
N GLY A 167 -13.65 -13.74 2.28
CA GLY A 167 -14.08 -12.35 2.16
C GLY A 167 -14.97 -12.04 0.95
N GLY A 168 -14.64 -12.54 -0.23
CA GLY A 168 -15.38 -12.22 -1.46
C GLY A 168 -15.37 -10.74 -1.86
N PHE A 169 -14.52 -9.89 -1.26
CA PHE A 169 -14.40 -8.47 -1.61
C PHE A 169 -13.97 -8.30 -3.05
N THR A 170 -12.97 -9.05 -3.49
CA THR A 170 -12.42 -8.99 -4.85
C THR A 170 -13.51 -9.25 -5.89
N LYS A 171 -14.30 -10.30 -5.72
CA LYS A 171 -15.40 -10.63 -6.62
C LYS A 171 -16.41 -9.49 -6.71
N LEU A 172 -16.89 -8.98 -5.58
CA LEU A 172 -17.87 -7.89 -5.53
C LEU A 172 -17.30 -6.58 -6.11
N ALA A 173 -16.03 -6.28 -5.85
CA ALA A 173 -15.37 -5.08 -6.38
C ALA A 173 -15.20 -5.17 -7.91
N MET A 174 -14.93 -6.35 -8.46
CA MET A 174 -14.85 -6.58 -9.90
C MET A 174 -16.23 -6.48 -10.54
N GLU A 175 -17.26 -7.11 -9.95
CA GLU A 175 -18.65 -6.99 -10.42
C GLU A 175 -19.16 -5.55 -10.39
N ALA A 176 -18.66 -4.73 -9.44
CA ALA A 176 -18.95 -3.30 -9.39
C ALA A 176 -18.15 -2.45 -10.41
N GLY A 177 -17.23 -3.04 -11.19
CA GLY A 177 -16.41 -2.36 -12.19
C GLY A 177 -15.30 -1.50 -11.58
N ILE A 178 -14.80 -1.84 -10.37
CA ILE A 178 -13.74 -1.09 -9.68
C ILE A 178 -12.38 -1.38 -10.35
N LEU A 179 -12.13 -2.65 -10.76
CA LEU A 179 -10.89 -3.01 -11.43
C LEU A 179 -10.72 -2.22 -12.73
N GLU A 180 -11.73 -2.21 -13.59
CA GLU A 180 -11.73 -1.49 -14.87
C GLU A 180 -11.57 0.03 -14.67
N ALA A 181 -12.19 0.58 -13.62
CA ALA A 181 -12.03 1.99 -13.28
C ALA A 181 -10.59 2.33 -12.85
N MET A 182 -9.94 1.44 -12.09
CA MET A 182 -8.53 1.61 -11.71
C MET A 182 -7.59 1.47 -12.91
N GLU A 183 -7.85 0.52 -13.81
CA GLU A 183 -7.05 0.29 -15.00
C GLU A 183 -7.07 1.50 -15.94
N LYS A 184 -8.23 2.15 -16.13
CA LYS A 184 -8.35 3.40 -16.89
C LYS A 184 -7.50 4.53 -16.32
N LEU A 185 -7.28 4.55 -15.01
CA LEU A 185 -6.43 5.55 -14.36
C LEU A 185 -4.93 5.28 -14.54
N THR A 186 -4.54 4.11 -15.05
CA THR A 186 -3.15 3.80 -15.32
C THR A 186 -2.61 4.74 -16.39
N GLY A 187 -1.61 5.54 -16.05
CA GLY A 187 -1.06 6.58 -16.94
C GLY A 187 -1.73 7.95 -16.83
N SER A 188 -2.81 8.12 -16.06
CA SER A 188 -3.42 9.41 -15.82
C SER A 188 -2.52 10.34 -15.03
N GLN A 189 -2.36 11.59 -15.48
CA GLN A 189 -1.60 12.64 -14.78
C GLN A 189 -2.22 13.01 -13.42
N ARG A 190 -3.50 12.70 -13.19
CA ARG A 190 -4.21 12.99 -11.94
C ARG A 190 -3.86 12.07 -10.78
N VAL A 191 -3.18 10.95 -11.05
CA VAL A 191 -2.83 9.94 -10.03
C VAL A 191 -1.33 9.63 -9.99
N VAL A 192 -0.51 10.52 -10.55
CA VAL A 192 0.95 10.32 -10.63
C VAL A 192 1.58 10.09 -9.27
N SER A 193 1.16 10.82 -8.23
CA SER A 193 1.70 10.67 -6.86
C SER A 193 1.36 9.31 -6.24
N HIS A 194 0.31 8.62 -6.74
CA HIS A 194 -0.16 7.34 -6.19
C HIS A 194 -0.07 6.18 -7.19
N LYS A 195 0.67 6.36 -8.29
CA LYS A 195 0.80 5.34 -9.35
C LYS A 195 1.28 3.99 -8.85
N GLU A 196 2.21 3.98 -7.90
CA GLU A 196 2.76 2.75 -7.32
C GLU A 196 1.70 2.00 -6.49
N LEU A 197 0.90 2.75 -5.71
CA LEU A 197 -0.20 2.17 -4.94
C LEU A 197 -1.31 1.66 -5.87
N LEU A 198 -1.64 2.40 -6.93
CA LEU A 198 -2.61 1.99 -7.95
C LEU A 198 -2.15 0.69 -8.62
N ALA A 199 -0.91 0.62 -9.09
CA ALA A 199 -0.35 -0.57 -9.73
C ALA A 199 -0.35 -1.78 -8.78
N TRP A 200 0.04 -1.58 -7.52
CA TRP A 200 -0.01 -2.63 -6.50
C TRP A 200 -1.43 -3.13 -6.27
N THR A 201 -2.40 -2.22 -6.16
CA THR A 201 -3.81 -2.56 -5.91
C THR A 201 -4.39 -3.37 -7.07
N ILE A 202 -4.15 -2.93 -8.33
CA ILE A 202 -4.58 -3.66 -9.53
C ILE A 202 -3.97 -5.07 -9.55
N LYS A 203 -2.64 -5.16 -9.36
CA LYS A 203 -1.94 -6.45 -9.33
C LYS A 203 -2.52 -7.38 -8.27
N LYS A 204 -2.71 -6.89 -7.05
CA LYS A 204 -3.24 -7.68 -5.93
C LYS A 204 -4.68 -8.14 -6.20
N MET A 205 -5.52 -7.27 -6.77
CA MET A 205 -6.90 -7.61 -7.12
C MET A 205 -6.96 -8.67 -8.22
N ARG A 206 -6.10 -8.60 -9.23
CA ARG A 206 -6.01 -9.64 -10.27
C ARG A 206 -5.56 -10.99 -9.70
N GLN A 207 -4.57 -10.97 -8.79
CA GLN A 207 -4.09 -12.19 -8.12
C GLN A 207 -5.21 -12.89 -7.34
N LEU A 208 -5.91 -12.17 -6.48
CA LEU A 208 -7.00 -12.72 -5.69
C LEU A 208 -8.22 -13.09 -6.54
N GLY A 209 -8.45 -12.37 -7.65
CA GLY A 209 -9.52 -12.66 -8.61
C GLY A 209 -9.24 -13.82 -9.57
N GLY A 210 -8.06 -14.44 -9.49
CA GLY A 210 -7.66 -15.52 -10.40
C GLY A 210 -7.42 -15.10 -11.84
N LEU A 211 -7.23 -13.77 -12.09
CA LEU A 211 -6.95 -13.20 -13.41
C LEU A 211 -5.44 -13.08 -13.70
N GLU A 212 -4.57 -13.63 -12.86
CA GLU A 212 -3.17 -13.76 -13.24
C GLU A 212 -3.08 -14.69 -14.44
N VAL A 213 -2.74 -14.11 -15.57
CA VAL A 213 -2.17 -14.88 -16.68
C VAL A 213 -0.95 -15.61 -16.07
N ALA A 214 -1.03 -16.93 -16.01
CA ALA A 214 0.10 -17.74 -15.64
C ALA A 214 1.27 -17.19 -16.47
N SER A 215 2.21 -16.53 -15.80
CA SER A 215 3.49 -16.21 -16.42
C SER A 215 4.03 -17.58 -16.83
N VAL A 216 3.95 -17.86 -18.12
CA VAL A 216 4.58 -19.02 -18.70
C VAL A 216 6.04 -18.92 -18.26
N LYS A 217 6.41 -19.70 -17.25
CA LYS A 217 7.79 -20.03 -17.00
C LYS A 217 8.23 -20.79 -18.24
N MET A 218 8.72 -20.06 -19.23
CA MET A 218 9.61 -20.65 -20.19
C MET A 218 10.85 -21.05 -19.39
N GLU A 219 10.86 -22.27 -18.90
CA GLU A 219 12.10 -22.99 -18.68
C GLU A 219 12.78 -23.03 -20.07
N VAL A 220 13.68 -22.07 -20.23
CA VAL A 220 14.65 -22.15 -21.32
C VAL A 220 15.55 -23.30 -20.89
N THR A 221 15.23 -24.50 -21.36
CA THR A 221 16.26 -25.54 -21.53
C THR A 221 17.25 -24.93 -22.50
N GLU A 222 18.44 -24.62 -22.01
CA GLU A 222 19.60 -24.27 -22.81
C GLU A 222 20.00 -25.51 -23.61
N GLU A 223 19.34 -25.73 -24.73
CA GLU A 223 19.93 -26.51 -25.82
C GLU A 223 20.57 -25.48 -26.75
N GLU A 224 21.90 -25.55 -26.80
CA GLU A 224 22.73 -24.80 -27.72
C GLU A 224 22.36 -25.22 -29.15
N GLU A 225 21.48 -24.44 -29.80
CA GLU A 225 21.40 -24.41 -31.26
C GLU A 225 21.80 -23.02 -31.74
N ASP A 226 23.04 -22.95 -32.19
CA ASP A 226 23.63 -21.79 -32.85
C ASP A 226 23.07 -21.69 -34.27
N GLY A 227 22.18 -20.71 -34.54
CA GLY A 227 21.61 -20.48 -35.86
C GLY A 227 20.82 -19.18 -35.94
N ASP A 228 20.98 -18.43 -37.04
CA ASP A 228 20.28 -17.16 -37.33
C ASP A 228 18.75 -17.27 -37.30
N GLU A 229 18.21 -18.49 -37.48
CA GLU A 229 16.78 -18.79 -37.40
C GLU A 229 16.21 -18.64 -35.97
N ALA A 230 17.01 -18.93 -34.94
CA ALA A 230 16.63 -18.74 -33.54
C ALA A 230 16.54 -17.25 -33.17
N LYS A 231 17.39 -16.40 -33.75
CA LYS A 231 17.33 -14.94 -33.57
C LYS A 231 16.09 -14.35 -34.22
N LEU A 232 15.70 -14.85 -35.40
CA LEU A 232 14.50 -14.41 -36.12
C LEU A 232 13.22 -14.79 -35.35
N LYS A 233 13.14 -15.99 -34.80
CA LYS A 233 12.02 -16.46 -33.97
C LYS A 233 11.91 -15.65 -32.67
N ARG A 234 13.03 -15.30 -32.02
CA ARG A 234 13.06 -14.42 -30.83
C ARG A 234 12.55 -13.01 -31.16
N ALA A 235 12.95 -12.44 -32.28
CA ALA A 235 12.46 -11.13 -32.73
C ALA A 235 10.97 -11.14 -33.04
N GLN A 236 10.43 -12.21 -33.63
CA GLN A 236 9.01 -12.36 -33.89
C GLN A 236 8.19 -12.51 -32.62
N VAL A 237 8.65 -13.27 -31.63
CA VAL A 237 7.96 -13.39 -30.32
C VAL A 237 7.94 -12.07 -29.56
N VAL A 238 9.04 -11.32 -29.56
CA VAL A 238 9.09 -9.99 -28.95
C VAL A 238 8.13 -9.02 -29.66
N ALA A 239 8.07 -9.07 -31.00
CA ALA A 239 7.13 -8.22 -31.76
C ALA A 239 5.67 -8.59 -31.50
N ILE A 240 5.33 -9.87 -31.35
CA ILE A 240 3.97 -10.34 -31.02
C ILE A 240 3.57 -9.88 -29.61
N VAL A 241 4.48 -9.99 -28.62
CA VAL A 241 4.23 -9.51 -27.25
C VAL A 241 4.04 -7.99 -27.22
N PHE A 242 4.79 -7.24 -28.03
CA PHE A 242 4.63 -5.78 -28.15
C PHE A 242 3.28 -5.40 -28.79
N ILE A 243 2.86 -6.11 -29.86
CA ILE A 243 1.60 -5.89 -30.56
C ILE A 243 0.39 -6.22 -29.67
N ILE A 244 0.47 -7.25 -28.82
CA ILE A 244 -0.59 -7.64 -27.89
C ILE A 244 -0.75 -6.59 -26.77
N ASN A 245 0.34 -5.93 -26.36
CA ASN A 245 0.30 -4.88 -25.34
C ASN A 245 -0.15 -3.50 -25.85
N GLU A 246 -0.11 -3.25 -27.16
CA GLU A 246 -0.48 -1.95 -27.76
C GLU A 246 -1.85 -1.92 -28.45
N GLN A 247 -2.59 -3.04 -28.49
CA GLN A 247 -3.92 -3.01 -29.11
C GLN A 247 -4.94 -2.35 -28.18
N PRO A 248 -5.55 -1.20 -28.57
CA PRO A 248 -6.74 -0.71 -27.90
C PRO A 248 -7.90 -1.66 -28.16
N LEU A 249 -8.68 -1.96 -27.12
CA LEU A 249 -9.88 -2.78 -27.21
C LEU A 249 -10.85 -2.18 -28.24
N PRO A 250 -11.51 -2.99 -29.06
CA PRO A 250 -12.51 -2.49 -30.01
C PRO A 250 -13.73 -1.91 -29.29
N HIS A 251 -14.29 -0.87 -29.88
CA HIS A 251 -15.44 -0.07 -29.47
C HIS A 251 -16.69 -0.87 -29.18
#